data_f2b3a67c06bce5fb26a3f337d0dafd96
#
_entry.id   f2b3a67c06bce5fb26a3f337d0dafd96
#
_cell.length_a   1.000
_cell.length_b   1.000
_cell.length_c   1.000
_cell.angle_alpha   90.00
_cell.angle_beta   90.00
_cell.angle_gamma   90.00
#
_symmetry.space_group_name_H-M   'P 1'
#
loop_
_entity.id
_entity.type
_entity.pdbx_description
1 polymer ?
#
loop_
_entity_poly.entity_id
_entity_poly.type
_entity_poly.pdbx_seq_one_letter_code
_entity_poly.pdbx_strand_id
1 'polypeptide(L)'
;PVQPEVPMGQGRGFGLAVSGWMMRLGFLMEGQGYAWSDWRHPKVQSDAMYDFDYFREQVQTLERGLFDFCFIADNIYTNANAAPIAVSRLEPVTLLSALAAVTKHIGLAGTVSCTYSEPFNVARFFASLDHISRGRAAWNVVTSYLPDSGTNFSQAGLPDHDLRYRSAGEHLAVVRGLWDTWEDDAMVQDKASGV
;
A
#
# COMPACT_ATOMS: atom_id res chain seq x y z
N PRO A 1 -14.00 29.96 -0.39
CA PRO A 1 -14.37 29.09 0.71
C PRO A 1 -13.11 28.36 1.16
N VAL A 2 -12.72 28.66 2.40
CA VAL A 2 -11.54 28.09 3.07
C VAL A 2 -11.90 26.66 3.46
N GLN A 3 -11.08 25.69 3.08
CA GLN A 3 -11.24 24.30 3.54
C GLN A 3 -10.87 24.20 5.02
N PRO A 4 -11.61 23.46 5.85
CA PRO A 4 -11.25 23.26 7.24
C PRO A 4 -10.02 22.36 7.36
N GLU A 5 -9.07 22.79 8.19
CA GLU A 5 -7.90 22.01 8.57
C GLU A 5 -8.34 20.76 9.36
N VAL A 6 -7.90 19.59 8.93
CA VAL A 6 -8.11 18.32 9.61
C VAL A 6 -7.06 18.20 10.73
N PRO A 7 -7.44 18.06 12.00
CA PRO A 7 -6.47 17.86 13.07
C PRO A 7 -5.79 16.48 12.92
N MET A 8 -4.48 16.50 12.79
CA MET A 8 -3.65 15.29 12.82
C MET A 8 -3.64 14.70 14.23
N GLY A 9 -4.02 13.43 14.34
CA GLY A 9 -4.04 12.70 15.59
C GLY A 9 -2.66 12.70 16.27
N GLN A 10 -2.66 12.89 17.60
CA GLN A 10 -1.47 12.94 18.44
C GLN A 10 -0.82 11.55 18.54
N GLY A 11 0.10 11.25 17.65
CA GLY A 11 1.05 10.16 17.83
C GLY A 11 1.94 10.46 19.03
N ARG A 12 2.07 9.55 19.98
CA ARG A 12 2.94 9.69 21.17
C ARG A 12 4.39 9.87 20.73
N GLY A 13 4.87 11.11 20.83
CA GLY A 13 6.20 11.47 20.43
C GLY A 13 7.26 10.97 21.40
N PHE A 14 8.33 10.42 20.85
CA PHE A 14 9.64 10.51 21.50
C PHE A 14 10.12 11.94 21.28
N GLY A 15 10.21 12.70 22.40
CA GLY A 15 10.57 14.10 22.35
C GLY A 15 12.02 14.34 21.97
N LEU A 16 12.17 15.05 20.90
CA LEU A 16 13.17 16.11 20.72
C LEU A 16 12.45 17.16 19.86
N ALA A 17 12.06 18.25 20.51
CA ALA A 17 11.52 19.42 19.81
C ALA A 17 12.65 20.04 18.97
N VAL A 18 12.77 19.61 17.74
CA VAL A 18 13.49 20.36 16.72
C VAL A 18 12.43 21.10 15.93
N SER A 19 12.31 22.41 16.18
CA SER A 19 11.54 23.31 15.32
C SER A 19 12.28 23.43 13.98
N GLY A 20 12.00 22.49 13.09
CA GLY A 20 12.57 22.43 11.76
C GLY A 20 11.74 21.45 10.90
N TRP A 21 11.60 21.73 9.64
CA TRP A 21 11.00 20.85 8.66
C TRP A 21 11.72 19.49 8.66
N MET A 22 11.05 18.42 9.12
CA MET A 22 11.61 17.08 9.02
C MET A 22 11.26 16.51 7.64
N MET A 23 12.28 16.14 6.89
CA MET A 23 12.10 15.39 5.64
C MET A 23 11.65 13.97 5.98
N ARG A 24 10.60 13.47 5.29
CA ARG A 24 10.17 12.09 5.37
C ARG A 24 10.77 11.30 4.23
N LEU A 25 11.32 10.13 4.53
CA LEU A 25 11.98 9.27 3.56
C LEU A 25 11.10 8.05 3.27
N GLY A 26 10.67 7.92 2.01
CA GLY A 26 10.01 6.74 1.49
C GLY A 26 10.91 6.02 0.51
N PHE A 27 10.80 4.71 0.44
CA PHE A 27 11.53 3.88 -0.51
C PHE A 27 10.56 3.03 -1.34
N LEU A 28 10.60 3.19 -2.67
CA LEU A 28 9.88 2.31 -3.58
C LEU A 28 10.65 0.99 -3.72
N MET A 29 10.05 -0.09 -3.20
CA MET A 29 10.65 -1.41 -3.23
C MET A 29 10.45 -2.07 -4.59
N GLU A 30 11.56 -2.46 -5.21
CA GLU A 30 11.58 -3.20 -6.47
C GLU A 30 12.59 -4.37 -6.36
N GLY A 31 12.26 -5.52 -6.91
CA GLY A 31 13.12 -6.70 -6.81
C GLY A 31 14.29 -6.68 -7.79
N GLN A 32 14.10 -6.19 -9.01
CA GLN A 32 15.08 -6.31 -10.10
C GLN A 32 15.59 -4.97 -10.63
N GLY A 33 15.37 -3.88 -9.89
CA GLY A 33 15.73 -2.52 -10.32
C GLY A 33 14.57 -1.79 -11.01
N TYR A 34 14.86 -0.58 -11.51
CA TYR A 34 13.84 0.32 -12.08
C TYR A 34 13.82 0.33 -13.60
N ALA A 35 14.98 0.15 -14.25
CA ALA A 35 15.03 0.12 -15.69
C ALA A 35 14.67 -1.29 -16.22
N TRP A 36 14.07 -1.31 -17.40
CA TRP A 36 13.57 -2.54 -18.03
C TRP A 36 14.64 -3.61 -18.28
N SER A 37 15.91 -3.21 -18.26
CA SER A 37 17.05 -4.10 -18.47
C SER A 37 17.86 -4.41 -17.20
N ASP A 38 17.51 -3.83 -16.05
CA ASP A 38 18.30 -3.95 -14.81
C ASP A 38 18.42 -5.40 -14.33
N TRP A 39 17.40 -6.22 -14.55
CA TRP A 39 17.41 -7.65 -14.25
C TRP A 39 18.56 -8.42 -14.92
N ARG A 40 19.14 -7.87 -16.01
CA ARG A 40 20.28 -8.48 -16.73
C ARG A 40 21.62 -8.18 -16.06
N HIS A 41 21.68 -7.26 -15.11
CA HIS A 41 22.93 -6.92 -14.45
C HIS A 41 23.43 -8.10 -13.62
N PRO A 42 24.72 -8.51 -13.72
CA PRO A 42 25.25 -9.72 -13.08
C PRO A 42 25.09 -9.81 -11.56
N LYS A 43 24.91 -8.65 -10.89
CA LYS A 43 24.70 -8.57 -9.44
C LYS A 43 23.22 -8.56 -9.02
N VAL A 44 22.29 -8.52 -9.97
CA VAL A 44 20.87 -8.56 -9.67
C VAL A 44 20.43 -10.01 -9.53
N GLN A 45 19.74 -10.32 -8.45
CA GLN A 45 19.13 -11.62 -8.25
C GLN A 45 17.95 -11.77 -9.22
N SER A 46 17.97 -12.81 -10.04
CA SER A 46 17.03 -12.98 -11.17
C SER A 46 15.59 -13.22 -10.74
N ASP A 47 15.37 -13.74 -9.54
CA ASP A 47 14.07 -14.06 -8.94
C ASP A 47 13.63 -13.07 -7.83
N ALA A 48 14.36 -11.97 -7.64
CA ALA A 48 14.11 -10.98 -6.60
C ALA A 48 12.68 -10.43 -6.57
N MET A 49 11.96 -10.40 -7.72
CA MET A 49 10.60 -9.90 -7.80
C MET A 49 9.57 -10.77 -7.07
N TYR A 50 9.87 -12.03 -6.81
CA TYR A 50 9.00 -12.99 -6.11
C TYR A 50 9.72 -13.74 -4.99
N ASP A 51 10.93 -13.33 -4.63
CA ASP A 51 11.65 -13.86 -3.47
C ASP A 51 11.32 -13.03 -2.22
N PHE A 52 10.58 -13.64 -1.29
CA PHE A 52 10.23 -12.99 -0.03
C PHE A 52 11.45 -12.62 0.83
N ASP A 53 12.48 -13.45 0.83
CA ASP A 53 13.67 -13.21 1.65
C ASP A 53 14.41 -11.96 1.18
N TYR A 54 14.44 -11.73 -0.14
CA TYR A 54 14.97 -10.49 -0.71
C TYR A 54 14.21 -9.25 -0.20
N PHE A 55 12.89 -9.27 -0.26
CA PHE A 55 12.07 -8.16 0.26
C PHE A 55 12.20 -7.98 1.77
N ARG A 56 12.31 -9.09 2.53
CA ARG A 56 12.55 -9.05 3.97
C ARG A 56 13.87 -8.34 4.31
N GLU A 57 14.96 -8.71 3.66
CA GLU A 57 16.27 -8.08 3.87
C GLU A 57 16.26 -6.60 3.50
N GLN A 58 15.60 -6.27 2.40
CA GLN A 58 15.44 -4.89 1.94
C GLN A 58 14.68 -4.05 2.97
N VAL A 59 13.49 -4.47 3.41
CA VAL A 59 12.69 -3.70 4.37
C VAL A 59 13.37 -3.56 5.73
N GLN A 60 14.03 -4.61 6.20
CA GLN A 60 14.78 -4.54 7.46
C GLN A 60 16.00 -3.61 7.36
N THR A 61 16.61 -3.51 6.19
CA THR A 61 17.69 -2.53 5.94
C THR A 61 17.14 -1.10 5.94
N LEU A 62 15.99 -0.87 5.31
CA LEU A 62 15.31 0.43 5.35
C LEU A 62 14.91 0.83 6.78
N GLU A 63 14.38 -0.12 7.56
CA GLU A 63 14.01 0.13 8.96
C GLU A 63 15.23 0.50 9.81
N ARG A 64 16.36 -0.21 9.66
CA ARG A 64 17.63 0.17 10.30
C ARG A 64 18.13 1.53 9.83
N GLY A 65 17.90 1.87 8.58
CA GLY A 65 18.24 3.17 7.98
C GLY A 65 17.28 4.30 8.35
N LEU A 66 16.27 4.05 9.22
CA LEU A 66 15.29 5.03 9.69
C LEU A 66 14.44 5.64 8.57
N PHE A 67 14.15 4.88 7.53
CA PHE A 67 13.14 5.28 6.55
C PHE A 67 11.76 5.31 7.19
N ASP A 68 10.96 6.34 6.86
CA ASP A 68 9.61 6.50 7.42
C ASP A 68 8.66 5.43 6.87
N PHE A 69 8.77 5.09 5.58
CA PHE A 69 7.93 4.04 4.97
C PHE A 69 8.60 3.36 3.78
N CYS A 70 8.21 2.12 3.53
CA CYS A 70 8.41 1.45 2.26
C CYS A 70 7.11 1.50 1.44
N PHE A 71 7.26 1.51 0.13
CA PHE A 71 6.17 1.61 -0.82
C PHE A 71 6.27 0.51 -1.87
N ILE A 72 5.17 -0.16 -2.16
CA ILE A 72 5.08 -1.17 -3.21
C ILE A 72 4.07 -0.71 -4.26
N ALA A 73 4.56 -0.44 -5.45
CA ALA A 73 3.74 -0.17 -6.61
C ALA A 73 3.10 -1.46 -7.14
N ASP A 74 1.99 -1.33 -7.85
CA ASP A 74 1.35 -2.47 -8.50
C ASP A 74 1.09 -2.21 -9.98
N ASN A 75 1.10 -3.31 -10.74
CA ASN A 75 0.72 -3.35 -12.14
C ASN A 75 -0.17 -4.57 -12.36
N ILE A 76 -1.46 -4.33 -12.51
CA ILE A 76 -2.50 -5.36 -12.62
C ILE A 76 -2.73 -5.85 -14.05
N TYR A 77 -1.87 -5.47 -14.98
CA TYR A 77 -1.93 -5.89 -16.39
C TYR A 77 -0.52 -6.22 -16.92
N THR A 78 -0.45 -7.24 -17.73
CA THR A 78 0.74 -7.60 -18.48
C THR A 78 0.37 -8.10 -19.90
N ASN A 79 1.33 -8.12 -20.79
CA ASN A 79 1.19 -8.69 -22.14
C ASN A 79 2.47 -9.44 -22.54
N ALA A 80 2.43 -10.13 -23.69
CA ALA A 80 3.53 -10.96 -24.18
C ALA A 80 4.83 -10.20 -24.45
N ASN A 81 4.77 -8.88 -24.60
CA ASN A 81 5.93 -8.04 -24.86
C ASN A 81 6.41 -7.27 -23.61
N ALA A 82 5.78 -7.51 -22.44
CA ALA A 82 6.15 -6.85 -21.23
C ALA A 82 7.55 -7.30 -20.76
N ALA A 83 8.31 -6.36 -20.22
CA ALA A 83 9.57 -6.68 -19.57
C ALA A 83 9.35 -7.57 -18.34
N PRO A 84 10.30 -8.44 -17.95
CA PRO A 84 10.15 -9.33 -16.79
C PRO A 84 9.70 -8.60 -15.52
N ILE A 85 10.22 -7.43 -15.26
CA ILE A 85 9.83 -6.57 -14.11
C ILE A 85 8.35 -6.20 -14.10
N ALA A 86 7.69 -6.17 -15.24
CA ALA A 86 6.26 -5.88 -15.34
C ALA A 86 5.37 -7.13 -15.24
N VAL A 87 5.96 -8.33 -15.35
CA VAL A 87 5.23 -9.61 -15.37
C VAL A 87 5.24 -10.29 -14.02
N SER A 88 6.37 -10.24 -13.32
CA SER A 88 6.59 -11.00 -12.08
C SER A 88 6.57 -10.06 -10.87
N ARG A 89 5.47 -10.07 -10.11
CA ARG A 89 5.33 -9.29 -8.88
C ARG A 89 4.56 -10.07 -7.84
N LEU A 90 4.96 -9.90 -6.59
CA LEU A 90 4.10 -10.26 -5.46
C LEU A 90 3.05 -9.17 -5.29
N GLU A 91 1.82 -9.56 -4.98
CA GLU A 91 0.70 -8.65 -4.73
C GLU A 91 1.01 -7.78 -3.49
N PRO A 92 0.82 -6.44 -3.56
CA PRO A 92 1.29 -5.52 -2.53
C PRO A 92 0.75 -5.77 -1.13
N VAL A 93 -0.55 -5.99 -0.96
CA VAL A 93 -1.16 -6.15 0.37
C VAL A 93 -0.71 -7.46 1.01
N THR A 94 -0.62 -8.52 0.22
CA THR A 94 -0.13 -9.83 0.68
C THR A 94 1.34 -9.75 1.10
N LEU A 95 2.18 -9.12 0.28
CA LEU A 95 3.60 -8.94 0.60
C LEU A 95 3.77 -8.06 1.84
N LEU A 96 3.08 -6.93 1.93
CA LEU A 96 3.16 -6.03 3.08
C LEU A 96 2.68 -6.68 4.37
N SER A 97 1.67 -7.57 4.30
CA SER A 97 1.21 -8.32 5.47
C SER A 97 2.31 -9.26 6.01
N ALA A 98 3.06 -9.92 5.11
CA ALA A 98 4.20 -10.72 5.49
C ALA A 98 5.36 -9.85 6.04
N LEU A 99 5.63 -8.70 5.42
CA LEU A 99 6.66 -7.75 5.88
C LEU A 99 6.30 -7.11 7.22
N ALA A 100 5.02 -6.91 7.51
CA ALA A 100 4.55 -6.42 8.81
C ALA A 100 4.99 -7.33 9.97
N ALA A 101 5.03 -8.64 9.75
CA ALA A 101 5.44 -9.62 10.75
C ALA A 101 6.95 -9.60 11.07
N VAL A 102 7.77 -9.06 10.18
CA VAL A 102 9.24 -9.03 10.30
C VAL A 102 9.82 -7.63 10.51
N THR A 103 8.95 -6.63 10.70
CA THR A 103 9.29 -5.20 10.95
C THR A 103 8.53 -4.66 12.15
N LYS A 104 8.97 -3.52 12.72
CA LYS A 104 8.36 -2.94 13.93
C LYS A 104 7.94 -1.47 13.79
N HIS A 105 8.62 -0.69 12.96
CA HIS A 105 8.50 0.77 12.94
C HIS A 105 8.20 1.36 11.56
N ILE A 106 8.76 0.80 10.49
CA ILE A 106 8.62 1.33 9.13
C ILE A 106 7.17 1.25 8.67
N GLY A 107 6.66 2.33 8.07
CA GLY A 107 5.36 2.38 7.43
C GLY A 107 5.30 1.48 6.19
N LEU A 108 4.14 0.93 5.90
CA LEU A 108 3.90 -0.08 4.88
C LEU A 108 2.86 0.44 3.90
N ALA A 109 3.30 1.00 2.77
CA ALA A 109 2.44 1.60 1.76
C ALA A 109 2.24 0.67 0.56
N GLY A 110 1.01 0.27 0.30
CA GLY A 110 0.64 -0.61 -0.80
C GLY A 110 -0.29 0.02 -1.81
N THR A 111 -0.13 -0.35 -3.06
CA THR A 111 -0.98 0.10 -4.17
C THR A 111 -2.16 -0.84 -4.35
N VAL A 112 -3.37 -0.27 -4.40
CA VAL A 112 -4.58 -0.96 -4.85
C VAL A 112 -5.41 -0.02 -5.70
N SER A 113 -5.84 -0.50 -6.87
CA SER A 113 -6.61 0.30 -7.82
C SER A 113 -8.07 0.47 -7.41
N CYS A 114 -8.56 1.70 -7.35
CA CYS A 114 -9.99 2.01 -7.17
C CYS A 114 -10.84 1.58 -8.37
N THR A 115 -10.25 1.47 -9.55
CA THR A 115 -11.00 1.16 -10.78
C THR A 115 -11.44 -0.30 -10.84
N TYR A 116 -10.62 -1.20 -10.26
CA TYR A 116 -10.82 -2.65 -10.43
C TYR A 116 -10.98 -3.40 -9.10
N SER A 117 -11.08 -2.69 -7.99
CA SER A 117 -11.26 -3.29 -6.67
C SER A 117 -12.56 -2.80 -6.03
N GLU A 118 -13.24 -3.69 -5.31
CA GLU A 118 -14.42 -3.33 -4.54
C GLU A 118 -14.04 -2.59 -3.25
N PRO A 119 -14.67 -1.45 -2.93
CA PRO A 119 -14.28 -0.62 -1.78
C PRO A 119 -14.35 -1.37 -0.44
N PHE A 120 -15.34 -2.25 -0.25
CA PHE A 120 -15.45 -3.07 0.94
C PHE A 120 -14.23 -4.01 1.12
N ASN A 121 -13.75 -4.63 0.04
CA ASN A 121 -12.57 -5.49 0.11
C ASN A 121 -11.31 -4.69 0.40
N VAL A 122 -11.15 -3.52 -0.22
CA VAL A 122 -10.02 -2.62 0.05
C VAL A 122 -10.01 -2.19 1.51
N ALA A 123 -11.17 -1.77 2.04
CA ALA A 123 -11.31 -1.40 3.46
C ALA A 123 -10.88 -2.55 4.38
N ARG A 124 -11.34 -3.78 4.13
CA ARG A 124 -10.97 -4.97 4.93
C ARG A 124 -9.48 -5.29 4.87
N PHE A 125 -8.90 -5.24 3.67
CA PHE A 125 -7.49 -5.58 3.49
C PHE A 125 -6.59 -4.62 4.25
N PHE A 126 -6.81 -3.32 4.09
CA PHE A 126 -6.01 -2.32 4.79
C PHE A 126 -6.30 -2.25 6.29
N ALA A 127 -7.53 -2.45 6.75
CA ALA A 127 -7.82 -2.60 8.17
C ALA A 127 -7.09 -3.81 8.77
N SER A 128 -7.08 -4.96 8.07
CA SER A 128 -6.34 -6.15 8.52
C SER A 128 -4.83 -5.89 8.57
N LEU A 129 -4.27 -5.28 7.51
CA LEU A 129 -2.85 -4.90 7.47
C LEU A 129 -2.51 -3.93 8.60
N ASP A 130 -3.40 -2.97 8.89
CA ASP A 130 -3.20 -1.99 9.95
C ASP A 130 -3.15 -2.65 11.33
N HIS A 131 -4.08 -3.55 11.63
CA HIS A 131 -4.05 -4.34 12.85
C HIS A 131 -2.79 -5.22 12.96
N ILE A 132 -2.42 -5.95 11.89
CA ILE A 132 -1.21 -6.79 11.87
C ILE A 132 0.03 -5.95 12.10
N SER A 133 0.11 -4.79 11.47
CA SER A 133 1.26 -3.88 11.52
C SER A 133 1.26 -2.95 12.73
N ARG A 134 0.16 -2.88 13.50
CA ARG A 134 -0.03 -1.98 14.64
C ARG A 134 0.01 -0.50 14.24
N GLY A 135 -0.84 -0.13 13.28
CA GLY A 135 -1.04 1.25 12.86
C GLY A 135 0.00 1.76 11.85
N ARG A 136 0.56 0.88 11.00
CA ARG A 136 1.60 1.26 10.03
C ARG A 136 1.17 1.12 8.57
N ALA A 137 -0.09 0.75 8.32
CA ALA A 137 -0.59 0.58 6.96
C ALA A 137 -0.84 1.92 6.27
N ALA A 138 -0.55 1.98 4.98
CA ALA A 138 -0.89 3.09 4.12
C ALA A 138 -1.35 2.59 2.74
N TRP A 139 -2.32 3.27 2.15
CA TRP A 139 -2.85 2.94 0.85
C TRP A 139 -2.46 3.97 -0.20
N ASN A 140 -1.75 3.53 -1.23
CA ASN A 140 -1.54 4.29 -2.45
C ASN A 140 -2.76 4.14 -3.36
N VAL A 141 -3.60 5.17 -3.37
CA VAL A 141 -4.87 5.21 -4.11
C VAL A 141 -4.59 5.53 -5.57
N VAL A 142 -4.87 4.59 -6.47
CA VAL A 142 -4.65 4.78 -7.91
C VAL A 142 -5.89 4.43 -8.72
N THR A 143 -6.00 5.04 -9.93
CA THR A 143 -7.11 4.79 -10.87
C THR A 143 -6.72 3.89 -12.04
N SER A 144 -5.51 3.32 -12.00
CA SER A 144 -4.88 2.63 -13.13
C SER A 144 -4.67 3.53 -14.37
N TYR A 145 -3.84 3.12 -15.30
CA TYR A 145 -3.53 3.91 -16.49
C TYR A 145 -3.28 3.07 -17.75
N LEU A 146 -3.05 1.76 -17.60
CA LEU A 146 -2.81 0.89 -18.75
C LEU A 146 -4.12 0.57 -19.47
N PRO A 147 -4.20 0.78 -20.79
CA PRO A 147 -5.46 0.67 -21.53
C PRO A 147 -6.15 -0.69 -21.39
N ASP A 148 -5.37 -1.76 -21.37
CA ASP A 148 -5.89 -3.14 -21.36
C ASP A 148 -6.09 -3.73 -19.96
N SER A 149 -5.85 -2.94 -18.89
CA SER A 149 -6.01 -3.43 -17.50
C SER A 149 -7.39 -4.03 -17.23
N GLY A 150 -8.43 -3.50 -17.85
CA GLY A 150 -9.81 -3.96 -17.68
C GLY A 150 -10.06 -5.41 -18.12
N THR A 151 -9.25 -5.95 -19.03
CA THR A 151 -9.46 -7.31 -19.57
C THR A 151 -9.34 -8.39 -18.51
N ASN A 152 -8.49 -8.18 -17.48
CA ASN A 152 -8.38 -9.10 -16.34
C ASN A 152 -9.57 -9.03 -15.37
N PHE A 153 -10.46 -8.04 -15.54
CA PHE A 153 -11.59 -7.76 -14.65
C PHE A 153 -12.94 -7.80 -15.40
N SER A 154 -13.00 -8.55 -16.50
CA SER A 154 -14.21 -8.68 -17.35
C SER A 154 -14.74 -7.35 -17.90
N GLN A 155 -13.86 -6.37 -18.11
CA GLN A 155 -14.19 -5.08 -18.67
C GLN A 155 -13.53 -4.92 -20.05
N ALA A 156 -14.16 -4.14 -20.93
CA ALA A 156 -13.68 -3.95 -22.31
C ALA A 156 -12.37 -3.16 -22.43
N GLY A 157 -11.89 -2.58 -21.35
CA GLY A 157 -10.68 -1.78 -21.31
C GLY A 157 -10.68 -0.83 -20.11
N LEU A 158 -9.83 0.19 -20.18
CA LEU A 158 -9.75 1.24 -19.17
C LEU A 158 -10.91 2.23 -19.37
N PRO A 159 -11.73 2.49 -18.34
CA PRO A 159 -12.76 3.53 -18.42
C PRO A 159 -12.18 4.92 -18.68
N ASP A 160 -13.04 5.84 -19.12
CA ASP A 160 -12.67 7.25 -19.36
C ASP A 160 -11.99 7.89 -18.14
N HIS A 161 -11.05 8.80 -18.38
CA HIS A 161 -10.24 9.43 -17.33
C HIS A 161 -11.09 10.11 -16.26
N ASP A 162 -12.03 10.97 -16.68
CA ASP A 162 -12.83 11.76 -15.73
C ASP A 162 -13.80 10.88 -14.96
N LEU A 163 -14.34 9.83 -15.59
CA LEU A 163 -15.16 8.82 -14.93
C LEU A 163 -14.35 8.07 -13.85
N ARG A 164 -13.13 7.66 -14.16
CA ARG A 164 -12.27 6.96 -13.19
C ARG A 164 -11.98 7.80 -11.95
N TYR A 165 -11.67 9.09 -12.13
CA TYR A 165 -11.40 9.97 -10.99
C TYR A 165 -12.64 10.28 -10.17
N ARG A 166 -13.81 10.40 -10.80
CA ARG A 166 -15.09 10.55 -10.09
C ARG A 166 -15.40 9.32 -9.27
N SER A 167 -15.33 8.14 -9.88
CA SER A 167 -15.55 6.85 -9.20
C SER A 167 -14.53 6.62 -8.08
N ALA A 168 -13.26 7.03 -8.26
CA ALA A 168 -12.25 6.93 -7.22
C ALA A 168 -12.57 7.82 -6.01
N GLY A 169 -13.16 9.01 -6.23
CA GLY A 169 -13.62 9.86 -5.14
C GLY A 169 -14.72 9.19 -4.30
N GLU A 170 -15.70 8.57 -4.97
CA GLU A 170 -16.77 7.82 -4.31
C GLU A 170 -16.22 6.56 -3.60
N HIS A 171 -15.35 5.80 -4.27
CA HIS A 171 -14.69 4.64 -3.70
C HIS A 171 -13.93 4.99 -2.41
N LEU A 172 -13.13 6.05 -2.44
CA LEU A 172 -12.36 6.51 -1.27
C LEU A 172 -13.30 6.94 -0.13
N ALA A 173 -14.41 7.61 -0.44
CA ALA A 173 -15.40 8.00 0.56
C ALA A 173 -16.02 6.78 1.25
N VAL A 174 -16.35 5.72 0.49
CA VAL A 174 -16.86 4.46 1.05
C VAL A 174 -15.83 3.77 1.94
N VAL A 175 -14.58 3.65 1.47
CA VAL A 175 -13.50 3.01 2.25
C VAL A 175 -13.27 3.74 3.57
N ARG A 176 -13.16 5.05 3.53
CA ARG A 176 -13.00 5.89 4.75
C ARG A 176 -14.20 5.77 5.68
N GLY A 177 -15.42 5.84 5.13
CA GLY A 177 -16.63 5.66 5.92
C GLY A 177 -16.67 4.31 6.64
N LEU A 178 -16.25 3.22 5.98
CA LEU A 178 -16.14 1.90 6.61
C LEU A 178 -15.13 1.85 7.75
N TRP A 179 -13.99 2.54 7.63
CA TRP A 179 -13.02 2.62 8.72
C TRP A 179 -13.52 3.48 9.89
N ASP A 180 -14.29 4.53 9.62
CA ASP A 180 -14.79 5.48 10.61
C ASP A 180 -16.11 5.01 11.28
N THR A 181 -16.69 3.87 10.87
CA THR A 181 -17.96 3.34 11.47
C THR A 181 -17.77 2.61 12.80
N TRP A 182 -16.55 2.30 13.18
CA TRP A 182 -16.22 1.64 14.43
C TRP A 182 -15.73 2.67 15.45
N GLU A 183 -16.42 2.75 16.58
CA GLU A 183 -15.97 3.53 17.71
C GLU A 183 -14.86 2.77 18.46
N ASP A 184 -14.02 3.48 19.23
CA ASP A 184 -12.87 2.89 19.91
C ASP A 184 -13.26 1.79 20.90
N ASP A 185 -14.47 1.85 21.44
CA ASP A 185 -15.04 0.90 22.39
C ASP A 185 -16.17 0.01 21.81
N ALA A 186 -16.29 -0.05 20.47
CA ALA A 186 -17.33 -0.83 19.79
C ALA A 186 -17.30 -2.34 20.15
N MET A 187 -16.14 -2.89 20.49
CA MET A 187 -15.96 -4.29 20.87
C MET A 187 -15.90 -4.45 22.39
N VAL A 188 -17.07 -4.47 23.03
CA VAL A 188 -17.18 -4.60 24.50
C VAL A 188 -16.54 -5.87 25.03
N GLN A 189 -16.86 -7.03 24.44
CA GLN A 189 -16.31 -8.36 24.77
C GLN A 189 -16.23 -8.66 26.29
N ASP A 190 -17.23 -8.21 27.06
CA ASP A 190 -17.29 -8.51 28.49
C ASP A 190 -17.66 -9.99 28.72
N LYS A 191 -16.73 -10.73 29.26
CA LYS A 191 -16.91 -12.18 29.55
C LYS A 191 -17.92 -12.47 30.63
N ALA A 192 -18.17 -11.52 31.54
CA ALA A 192 -19.11 -11.72 32.66
C ALA A 192 -20.56 -11.55 32.22
N SER A 193 -20.85 -10.57 31.40
CA SER A 193 -22.18 -10.31 30.84
C SER A 193 -22.48 -11.06 29.55
N GLY A 194 -21.45 -11.50 28.83
CA GLY A 194 -21.56 -12.16 27.51
C GLY A 194 -21.86 -11.19 26.36
N VAL A 195 -21.64 -9.90 26.57
CA VAL A 195 -21.82 -8.83 25.57
C VAL A 195 -20.49 -8.48 24.90
#